data_53f843108a0ad37853e76fdffe7c113a
#
_entry.id   53f843108a0ad37853e76fdffe7c113a
#
_cell.length_a   1.000
_cell.length_b   1.000
_cell.length_c   1.000
_cell.angle_alpha   90.00
_cell.angle_beta   90.00
_cell.angle_gamma   90.00
#
_symmetry.space_group_name_H-M   'P 1'
#
loop_
_entity.id
_entity.type
_entity.pdbx_description
1 polymer ?
#
loop_
_entity_poly.entity_id
_entity_poly.type
_entity_poly.pdbx_seq_one_letter_code
_entity_poly.pdbx_strand_id
1 'polypeptide(L)'
;MRRPHYSFARRLCSALAIIAGTSAPLAAQQEASRPQSHRQQRPRQVVKIDSARAEELYVSNRAEDHPQADFARQIAEKARTDSILAARAGGSYEFKKITYKSSADGMEIPGYLFAPLTKRGARGHAAMVWVHGGVHGDWTETMLPFVKEAVQRGYVIVTPDYRGSTGHGAAHYNAIDYGGKELDDVLTAVEYLHTLSYVDPERIGIMGWSHGGFITAHLAMRKETPFKAAAAIVPVTNLVFRLSYKGPGYQRSYATQATIGGLPFEKPDEYIKRSPLYHVEDLNIPILVHVATNDQDVNYVEDQQLVWKLRALKPELAETKIYVDPAPWGASVGHAFSRRVDPKTLERVDSPEQIDSWNRTWVFFEWWLRPYEDRSKPAPKVATAPGQ
;
A
#
# COMPACT_ATOMS: atom_id res chain seq x y z
N MET A 1 -14.51 -25.22 3.65
CA MET A 1 -15.80 -24.60 3.29
C MET A 1 -15.66 -24.03 1.88
N ARG A 2 -16.48 -24.51 0.93
CA ARG A 2 -16.38 -24.12 -0.48
C ARG A 2 -17.04 -22.76 -0.70
N ARG A 3 -16.37 -21.87 -1.43
CA ARG A 3 -16.94 -20.57 -1.86
C ARG A 3 -18.09 -20.82 -2.85
N PRO A 4 -19.19 -20.07 -2.77
CA PRO A 4 -20.18 -20.05 -3.84
C PRO A 4 -19.62 -19.28 -5.04
N HIS A 5 -19.58 -19.93 -6.21
CA HIS A 5 -19.31 -19.29 -7.49
C HIS A 5 -20.55 -18.45 -7.87
N TYR A 6 -20.41 -17.13 -7.89
CA TYR A 6 -21.42 -16.28 -8.50
C TYR A 6 -21.31 -16.36 -10.03
N SER A 7 -22.18 -17.15 -10.63
CA SER A 7 -22.42 -17.17 -12.07
C SER A 7 -23.35 -16.00 -12.42
N PHE A 8 -22.82 -14.98 -13.09
CA PHE A 8 -23.64 -13.94 -13.72
C PHE A 8 -24.33 -14.52 -14.95
N ALA A 9 -25.61 -14.91 -14.83
CA ALA A 9 -26.45 -15.23 -15.95
C ALA A 9 -26.81 -13.96 -16.73
N ARG A 10 -26.26 -13.80 -17.93
CA ARG A 10 -26.69 -12.83 -18.92
C ARG A 10 -28.10 -13.17 -19.39
N ARG A 11 -29.08 -12.34 -19.08
CA ARG A 11 -30.34 -12.31 -19.80
C ARG A 11 -30.23 -11.31 -20.95
N LEU A 12 -30.14 -11.81 -22.20
CA LEU A 12 -30.43 -11.05 -23.39
C LEU A 12 -31.95 -10.85 -23.47
N CYS A 13 -32.41 -9.61 -23.50
CA CYS A 13 -33.70 -9.24 -24.01
C CYS A 13 -33.48 -8.58 -25.38
N SER A 14 -33.81 -9.31 -26.42
CA SER A 14 -33.93 -8.78 -27.78
C SER A 14 -35.26 -8.03 -27.90
N ALA A 15 -35.21 -6.75 -28.27
CA ALA A 15 -36.36 -6.03 -28.76
C ALA A 15 -35.97 -5.41 -30.11
N LEU A 16 -36.44 -6.00 -31.19
CA LEU A 16 -36.47 -5.41 -32.53
C LEU A 16 -37.55 -4.32 -32.55
N ALA A 17 -37.20 -3.10 -32.92
CA ALA A 17 -38.15 -2.11 -33.40
C ALA A 17 -37.63 -1.56 -34.73
N ILE A 18 -38.32 -1.91 -35.79
CA ILE A 18 -38.18 -1.36 -37.14
C ILE A 18 -38.96 -0.04 -37.18
N ILE A 19 -38.31 1.07 -37.52
CA ILE A 19 -39.00 2.29 -37.96
C ILE A 19 -38.31 2.80 -39.23
N ALA A 20 -39.12 2.93 -40.25
CA ALA A 20 -38.76 3.37 -41.58
C ALA A 20 -38.45 4.88 -41.67
N GLY A 21 -37.68 5.22 -42.68
CA GLY A 21 -37.04 6.50 -42.88
C GLY A 21 -37.93 7.68 -43.20
N THR A 22 -37.38 8.87 -43.01
CA THR A 22 -37.63 10.05 -43.88
C THR A 22 -36.32 10.87 -43.91
N SER A 23 -35.86 11.09 -45.11
CA SER A 23 -34.74 11.95 -45.47
C SER A 23 -35.14 13.43 -45.38
N ALA A 24 -34.33 14.22 -44.70
CA ALA A 24 -34.33 15.68 -44.78
C ALA A 24 -32.89 16.22 -44.81
N PRO A 25 -32.61 17.37 -45.49
CA PRO A 25 -31.27 17.68 -45.99
C PRO A 25 -30.31 18.30 -44.96
N LEU A 26 -29.03 18.06 -45.19
CA LEU A 26 -27.92 18.67 -44.47
C LEU A 26 -27.94 20.20 -44.58
N ALA A 27 -28.13 20.88 -43.45
CA ALA A 27 -27.71 22.25 -43.27
C ALA A 27 -26.31 22.24 -42.62
N ALA A 28 -25.35 22.75 -43.38
CA ALA A 28 -23.97 22.93 -42.90
C ALA A 28 -23.97 23.95 -41.75
N GLN A 29 -23.70 23.49 -40.51
CA GLN A 29 -23.30 24.37 -39.43
C GLN A 29 -21.79 24.50 -39.44
N GLN A 30 -21.33 25.72 -39.71
CA GLN A 30 -19.94 26.13 -39.51
C GLN A 30 -19.58 26.00 -38.00
N GLU A 31 -18.77 25.01 -37.65
CA GLU A 31 -18.11 24.99 -36.38
C GLU A 31 -17.03 26.08 -36.34
N ALA A 32 -17.23 27.08 -35.50
CA ALA A 32 -16.24 28.07 -35.19
C ALA A 32 -15.04 27.38 -34.53
N SER A 33 -13.90 27.35 -35.22
CA SER A 33 -12.64 26.86 -34.76
C SER A 33 -12.19 27.63 -33.53
N ARG A 34 -12.26 27.00 -32.32
CA ARG A 34 -11.55 27.47 -31.14
C ARG A 34 -10.04 27.35 -31.39
N PRO A 35 -9.25 28.37 -31.08
CA PRO A 35 -7.80 28.27 -31.24
C PRO A 35 -7.28 27.21 -30.27
N GLN A 36 -6.77 26.10 -30.80
CA GLN A 36 -5.97 25.15 -30.05
C GLN A 36 -4.71 25.90 -29.59
N SER A 37 -4.61 26.14 -28.29
CA SER A 37 -3.36 26.59 -27.72
C SER A 37 -2.35 25.46 -27.91
N HIS A 38 -1.51 25.58 -28.93
CA HIS A 38 -0.30 24.78 -29.05
C HIS A 38 0.57 25.08 -27.82
N ARG A 39 0.39 24.31 -26.74
CA ARG A 39 1.39 24.21 -25.71
C ARG A 39 2.63 23.61 -26.42
N GLN A 40 3.55 24.49 -26.82
CA GLN A 40 4.86 24.05 -27.30
C GLN A 40 5.43 23.13 -26.23
N GLN A 41 5.39 21.83 -26.48
CA GLN A 41 6.19 20.88 -25.72
C GLN A 41 7.63 21.32 -25.92
N ARG A 42 8.23 21.88 -24.85
CA ARG A 42 9.68 22.10 -24.86
C ARG A 42 10.30 20.75 -25.25
N PRO A 43 11.17 20.70 -26.28
CA PRO A 43 11.84 19.47 -26.65
C PRO A 43 12.48 18.92 -25.37
N ARG A 44 12.17 17.67 -25.02
CA ARG A 44 12.90 16.95 -23.97
C ARG A 44 14.36 17.04 -24.37
N GLN A 45 15.15 17.79 -23.64
CA GLN A 45 16.60 17.73 -23.79
C GLN A 45 16.98 16.27 -23.48
N VAL A 46 17.26 15.52 -24.53
CA VAL A 46 17.92 14.23 -24.39
C VAL A 46 19.31 14.58 -23.88
N VAL A 47 19.52 14.49 -22.59
CA VAL A 47 20.86 14.60 -22.01
C VAL A 47 21.66 13.44 -22.59
N LYS A 48 22.54 13.74 -23.55
CA LYS A 48 23.54 12.77 -24.01
C LYS A 48 24.44 12.50 -22.81
N ILE A 49 24.22 11.42 -22.12
CA ILE A 49 25.16 10.91 -21.14
C ILE A 49 26.30 10.30 -21.96
N ASP A 50 27.48 10.90 -21.93
CA ASP A 50 28.69 10.28 -22.50
C ASP A 50 29.10 9.07 -21.65
N SER A 51 29.84 8.14 -22.23
CA SER A 51 30.20 6.89 -21.56
C SER A 51 31.05 7.14 -20.31
N ALA A 52 31.92 8.13 -20.30
CA ALA A 52 32.76 8.48 -19.16
C ALA A 52 31.90 9.03 -18.00
N ARG A 53 30.92 9.87 -18.30
CA ARG A 53 29.97 10.38 -17.27
C ARG A 53 29.04 9.29 -16.76
N ALA A 54 28.66 8.32 -17.59
CA ALA A 54 27.89 7.18 -17.16
C ALA A 54 28.67 6.28 -16.18
N GLU A 55 29.95 6.03 -16.45
CA GLU A 55 30.84 5.30 -15.53
C GLU A 55 31.01 6.04 -14.20
N GLU A 56 31.26 7.36 -14.25
CA GLU A 56 31.34 8.17 -13.03
C GLU A 56 30.06 8.11 -12.19
N LEU A 57 28.90 8.20 -12.82
CA LEU A 57 27.61 8.14 -12.10
C LEU A 57 27.36 6.77 -11.49
N TYR A 58 27.78 5.70 -12.16
CA TYR A 58 27.63 4.33 -11.67
C TYR A 58 28.43 4.07 -10.39
N VAL A 59 29.62 4.65 -10.29
CA VAL A 59 30.52 4.51 -9.14
C VAL A 59 30.74 5.82 -8.36
N SER A 60 29.98 6.85 -8.66
CA SER A 60 30.19 8.19 -8.12
C SER A 60 30.04 8.23 -6.60
N ASN A 61 31.02 8.87 -5.96
CA ASN A 61 30.99 9.25 -4.55
C ASN A 61 30.77 10.76 -4.34
N ARG A 62 30.35 11.48 -5.39
CA ARG A 62 30.10 12.91 -5.30
C ARG A 62 28.87 13.20 -4.47
N ALA A 63 28.94 14.19 -3.61
CA ALA A 63 27.83 14.59 -2.73
C ALA A 63 26.59 15.04 -3.53
N GLU A 64 26.79 15.72 -4.68
CA GLU A 64 25.70 16.18 -5.54
C GLU A 64 24.91 15.05 -6.23
N ASP A 65 25.52 13.89 -6.43
CA ASP A 65 24.85 12.70 -6.95
C ASP A 65 24.09 11.93 -5.84
N HIS A 66 24.32 12.29 -4.59
CA HIS A 66 23.70 11.72 -3.37
C HIS A 66 23.34 12.84 -2.40
N PRO A 67 22.28 13.62 -2.67
CA PRO A 67 21.89 14.74 -1.83
C PRO A 67 21.65 14.27 -0.40
N GLN A 68 22.21 15.00 0.56
CA GLN A 68 22.00 14.72 1.98
C GLN A 68 20.55 14.95 2.35
N ALA A 69 20.02 14.10 3.23
CA ALA A 69 18.70 14.29 3.78
C ALA A 69 18.68 15.52 4.72
N ASP A 70 17.71 16.39 4.52
CA ASP A 70 17.47 17.52 5.43
C ASP A 70 16.64 17.05 6.63
N PHE A 71 17.32 16.53 7.62
CA PHE A 71 16.66 15.98 8.81
C PHE A 71 15.90 17.02 9.62
N ALA A 72 16.37 18.27 9.64
CA ALA A 72 15.68 19.34 10.37
C ALA A 72 14.33 19.65 9.73
N ARG A 73 14.29 19.75 8.41
CA ARG A 73 13.06 19.92 7.65
C ARG A 73 12.12 18.73 7.81
N GLN A 74 12.60 17.52 7.71
CA GLN A 74 11.80 16.30 7.86
C GLN A 74 11.16 16.23 9.26
N ILE A 75 11.89 16.57 10.32
CA ILE A 75 11.35 16.64 11.69
C ILE A 75 10.25 17.70 11.80
N ALA A 76 10.45 18.87 11.20
CA ALA A 76 9.45 19.92 11.21
C ALA A 76 8.18 19.54 10.43
N GLU A 77 8.34 18.89 9.27
CA GLU A 77 7.22 18.36 8.48
C GLU A 77 6.45 17.30 9.26
N LYS A 78 7.13 16.38 9.95
CA LYS A 78 6.49 15.38 10.82
C LYS A 78 5.72 15.99 11.97
N ALA A 79 6.28 16.99 12.64
CA ALA A 79 5.61 17.71 13.71
C ALA A 79 4.35 18.47 13.20
N ARG A 80 4.39 18.96 11.96
CA ARG A 80 3.21 19.55 11.30
C ARG A 80 2.14 18.46 11.02
N THR A 81 2.52 17.33 10.48
CA THR A 81 1.63 16.18 10.28
C THR A 81 0.97 15.76 11.60
N ASP A 82 1.73 15.62 12.69
CA ASP A 82 1.21 15.32 14.03
C ASP A 82 0.11 16.28 14.45
N SER A 83 0.35 17.58 14.25
CA SER A 83 -0.60 18.64 14.61
C SER A 83 -1.89 18.56 13.77
N ILE A 84 -1.77 18.28 12.46
CA ILE A 84 -2.92 18.13 11.57
C ILE A 84 -3.74 16.89 11.95
N LEU A 85 -3.08 15.76 12.18
CA LEU A 85 -3.75 14.51 12.58
C LEU A 85 -4.51 14.69 13.89
N ALA A 86 -3.90 15.32 14.89
CA ALA A 86 -4.54 15.61 16.17
C ALA A 86 -5.76 16.54 16.02
N ALA A 87 -5.62 17.60 15.24
CA ALA A 87 -6.72 18.55 14.99
C ALA A 87 -7.89 17.91 14.23
N ARG A 88 -7.60 17.08 13.24
CA ARG A 88 -8.61 16.41 12.41
C ARG A 88 -9.28 15.22 13.11
N ALA A 89 -8.66 14.66 14.13
CA ALA A 89 -9.27 13.63 14.97
C ALA A 89 -10.49 14.16 15.76
N GLY A 90 -10.42 15.38 16.22
CA GLY A 90 -11.39 16.23 16.96
C GLY A 90 -12.79 15.68 17.21
N GLY A 91 -12.95 14.68 18.11
CA GLY A 91 -14.27 14.10 18.44
C GLY A 91 -14.83 13.09 17.43
N SER A 92 -14.10 12.75 16.37
CA SER A 92 -14.53 11.75 15.36
C SER A 92 -13.96 10.36 15.63
N TYR A 93 -12.73 10.28 16.12
CA TYR A 93 -12.04 9.04 16.49
C TYR A 93 -10.88 9.36 17.46
N GLU A 94 -10.40 8.34 18.16
CA GLU A 94 -9.21 8.47 19.01
C GLU A 94 -7.97 8.49 18.14
N PHE A 95 -7.08 9.45 18.40
CA PHE A 95 -5.75 9.54 17.82
C PHE A 95 -4.71 9.61 18.95
N LYS A 96 -3.68 8.77 18.85
CA LYS A 96 -2.54 8.82 19.79
C LYS A 96 -1.24 8.62 19.02
N LYS A 97 -0.23 9.36 19.40
CA LYS A 97 1.16 9.03 19.11
C LYS A 97 1.57 7.89 20.03
N ILE A 98 2.19 6.88 19.48
CA ILE A 98 2.68 5.71 20.22
C ILE A 98 4.16 5.49 19.95
N THR A 99 4.79 4.76 20.83
CA THR A 99 6.15 4.23 20.64
C THR A 99 6.19 2.84 21.25
N TYR A 100 6.86 1.92 20.59
CA TYR A 100 7.14 0.58 21.12
C TYR A 100 8.55 0.15 20.75
N LYS A 101 9.07 -0.89 21.42
CA LYS A 101 10.42 -1.40 21.17
C LYS A 101 10.37 -2.54 20.16
N SER A 102 11.15 -2.43 19.09
CA SER A 102 11.31 -3.50 18.11
C SER A 102 11.80 -4.79 18.73
N SER A 103 11.20 -5.92 18.34
CA SER A 103 11.66 -7.25 18.75
C SER A 103 13.02 -7.62 18.16
N ALA A 104 13.46 -6.95 17.09
CA ALA A 104 14.75 -7.21 16.46
C ALA A 104 15.95 -6.83 17.33
N ASP A 105 15.88 -5.69 18.02
CA ASP A 105 17.03 -5.14 18.77
C ASP A 105 16.66 -4.11 19.84
N GLY A 106 15.37 -3.93 20.13
CA GLY A 106 14.90 -2.99 21.14
C GLY A 106 14.88 -1.52 20.69
N MET A 107 15.10 -1.24 19.39
CA MET A 107 14.97 0.12 18.83
C MET A 107 13.57 0.66 19.08
N GLU A 108 13.46 1.93 19.49
CA GLU A 108 12.19 2.60 19.63
C GLU A 108 11.59 2.91 18.27
N ILE A 109 10.37 2.38 18.03
CA ILE A 109 9.62 2.58 16.80
C ILE A 109 8.43 3.49 17.09
N PRO A 110 8.44 4.73 16.56
CA PRO A 110 7.31 5.62 16.66
C PRO A 110 6.19 5.20 15.72
N GLY A 111 4.98 5.68 15.99
CA GLY A 111 3.83 5.42 15.14
C GLY A 111 2.57 6.10 15.66
N TYR A 112 1.44 5.74 15.07
CA TYR A 112 0.15 6.25 15.47
C TYR A 112 -0.84 5.14 15.76
N LEU A 113 -1.74 5.41 16.69
CA LEU A 113 -2.93 4.64 16.97
C LEU A 113 -4.15 5.47 16.57
N PHE A 114 -5.04 4.86 15.77
CA PHE A 114 -6.37 5.37 15.47
C PHE A 114 -7.40 4.33 15.91
N ALA A 115 -8.43 4.76 16.64
CA ALA A 115 -9.44 3.83 17.15
C ALA A 115 -10.82 4.50 17.25
N PRO A 116 -11.92 3.74 17.21
CA PRO A 116 -13.24 4.27 17.51
C PRO A 116 -13.27 4.96 18.90
N LEU A 117 -13.98 6.08 19.04
CA LEU A 117 -14.13 6.75 20.34
C LEU A 117 -14.79 5.82 21.36
N THR A 118 -15.90 5.20 20.98
CA THR A 118 -16.58 4.23 21.80
C THR A 118 -15.97 2.85 21.58
N LYS A 119 -15.29 2.33 22.58
CA LYS A 119 -14.73 0.99 22.54
C LYS A 119 -15.82 -0.03 22.78
N ARG A 120 -15.81 -1.09 22.00
CA ARG A 120 -16.51 -2.33 22.33
C ARG A 120 -15.82 -2.99 23.53
N GLY A 121 -16.49 -3.92 24.19
CA GLY A 121 -15.92 -4.67 25.31
C GLY A 121 -14.64 -5.44 24.94
N ALA A 122 -14.18 -6.25 25.85
CA ALA A 122 -12.96 -7.04 25.65
C ALA A 122 -12.99 -7.83 24.33
N ARG A 123 -11.91 -7.72 23.53
CA ARG A 123 -11.78 -8.37 22.21
C ARG A 123 -12.89 -7.97 21.20
N GLY A 124 -13.47 -6.79 21.37
CA GLY A 124 -14.60 -6.36 20.56
C GLY A 124 -14.23 -5.83 19.17
N HIS A 125 -12.97 -5.43 18.93
CA HIS A 125 -12.54 -4.83 17.68
C HIS A 125 -11.55 -5.70 16.90
N ALA A 126 -11.73 -5.79 15.58
CA ALA A 126 -10.67 -6.17 14.68
C ALA A 126 -9.64 -5.03 14.57
N ALA A 127 -8.41 -5.35 14.21
CA ALA A 127 -7.36 -4.35 14.05
C ALA A 127 -6.58 -4.53 12.75
N MET A 128 -5.86 -3.49 12.34
CA MET A 128 -4.93 -3.54 11.22
C MET A 128 -3.62 -2.84 11.56
N VAL A 129 -2.52 -3.45 11.16
CA VAL A 129 -1.25 -2.76 11.01
C VAL A 129 -1.19 -2.20 9.59
N TRP A 130 -1.04 -0.88 9.49
CA TRP A 130 -1.06 -0.19 8.20
C TRP A 130 0.28 0.45 7.93
N VAL A 131 1.00 -0.10 6.93
CA VAL A 131 2.40 0.20 6.67
C VAL A 131 2.51 1.23 5.55
N HIS A 132 3.24 2.32 5.80
CA HIS A 132 3.47 3.35 4.78
C HIS A 132 4.44 2.90 3.69
N GLY A 133 4.38 3.55 2.52
CA GLY A 133 5.29 3.34 1.40
C GLY A 133 6.58 4.17 1.52
N GLY A 134 7.50 3.91 0.57
CA GLY A 134 8.81 4.55 0.53
C GLY A 134 9.72 4.04 1.64
N VAL A 135 10.97 3.69 1.32
CA VAL A 135 11.96 3.27 2.34
C VAL A 135 12.16 4.40 3.34
N HIS A 136 12.32 5.61 2.81
CA HIS A 136 12.44 6.85 3.54
C HIS A 136 11.16 7.70 3.40
N GLY A 137 10.01 7.08 3.62
CA GLY A 137 8.73 7.74 3.80
C GLY A 137 8.35 7.84 5.27
N ASP A 138 7.12 8.27 5.54
CA ASP A 138 6.49 8.25 6.84
C ASP A 138 4.97 8.28 6.69
N TRP A 139 4.26 8.12 7.79
CA TRP A 139 2.83 8.35 7.82
C TRP A 139 2.51 9.82 7.74
N THR A 140 1.68 10.20 6.75
CA THR A 140 1.27 11.58 6.50
C THR A 140 -0.24 11.77 6.62
N GLU A 141 -0.65 13.02 6.74
CA GLU A 141 -2.06 13.42 6.78
C GLU A 141 -2.85 13.04 5.51
N THR A 142 -2.18 12.79 4.40
CA THR A 142 -2.84 12.37 3.14
C THR A 142 -3.53 11.01 3.25
N MET A 143 -3.17 10.20 4.25
CA MET A 143 -3.84 8.91 4.50
C MET A 143 -5.12 9.05 5.34
N LEU A 144 -5.38 10.24 5.88
CA LEU A 144 -6.46 10.50 6.82
C LEU A 144 -7.86 10.09 6.34
N PRO A 145 -8.29 10.37 5.07
CA PRO A 145 -9.63 9.98 4.63
C PRO A 145 -9.85 8.46 4.68
N PHE A 146 -8.82 7.70 4.37
CA PHE A 146 -8.88 6.23 4.35
C PHE A 146 -8.86 5.64 5.78
N VAL A 147 -8.03 6.20 6.67
CA VAL A 147 -8.01 5.81 8.09
C VAL A 147 -9.34 6.09 8.76
N LYS A 148 -9.93 7.27 8.50
CA LYS A 148 -11.25 7.63 9.02
C LYS A 148 -12.31 6.61 8.60
N GLU A 149 -12.30 6.19 7.34
CA GLU A 149 -13.19 5.15 6.84
C GLU A 149 -12.94 3.80 7.55
N ALA A 150 -11.69 3.39 7.74
CA ALA A 150 -11.35 2.17 8.46
C ALA A 150 -11.88 2.18 9.91
N VAL A 151 -11.67 3.28 10.62
CA VAL A 151 -12.17 3.43 12.00
C VAL A 151 -13.69 3.43 12.06
N GLN A 152 -14.38 4.06 11.10
CA GLN A 152 -15.84 4.04 10.99
C GLN A 152 -16.39 2.62 10.74
N ARG A 153 -15.63 1.77 10.06
CA ARG A 153 -15.94 0.34 9.89
C ARG A 153 -15.66 -0.50 11.14
N GLY A 154 -15.09 0.10 12.18
CA GLY A 154 -14.86 -0.54 13.49
C GLY A 154 -13.46 -1.10 13.70
N TYR A 155 -12.50 -0.82 12.81
CA TYR A 155 -11.11 -1.23 12.99
C TYR A 155 -10.37 -0.34 13.97
N VAL A 156 -9.42 -0.94 14.68
CA VAL A 156 -8.33 -0.25 15.37
C VAL A 156 -7.10 -0.30 14.47
N ILE A 157 -6.47 0.85 14.23
CA ILE A 157 -5.35 0.95 13.29
C ILE A 157 -4.08 1.34 14.05
N VAL A 158 -3.01 0.61 13.81
CA VAL A 158 -1.64 1.00 14.20
C VAL A 158 -0.82 1.22 12.94
N THR A 159 -0.12 2.35 12.89
CA THR A 159 0.70 2.74 11.75
C THR A 159 2.13 3.00 12.22
N PRO A 160 3.03 2.01 12.09
CA PRO A 160 4.42 2.20 12.47
C PRO A 160 5.17 3.07 11.47
N ASP A 161 5.99 3.99 11.98
CA ASP A 161 7.10 4.59 11.25
C ASP A 161 8.35 3.72 11.51
N TYR A 162 8.48 2.61 10.78
CA TYR A 162 9.55 1.62 10.93
C TYR A 162 10.93 2.24 10.69
N ARG A 163 12.01 1.55 11.10
CA ARG A 163 13.40 2.05 10.87
C ARG A 163 13.60 2.44 9.41
N GLY A 164 14.28 3.56 9.18
CA GLY A 164 14.42 4.16 7.86
C GLY A 164 13.39 5.24 7.56
N SER A 165 12.30 5.36 8.32
CA SER A 165 11.28 6.40 8.12
C SER A 165 11.84 7.80 8.37
N THR A 166 11.25 8.77 7.65
CA THR A 166 11.60 10.20 7.80
C THR A 166 10.95 10.82 9.04
N GLY A 167 11.42 12.01 9.42
CA GLY A 167 10.83 12.78 10.52
C GLY A 167 11.33 12.42 11.92
N HIS A 168 12.19 11.41 12.05
CA HIS A 168 12.71 10.92 13.35
C HIS A 168 14.23 11.11 13.50
N GLY A 169 14.85 11.88 12.61
CA GLY A 169 16.27 12.22 12.62
C GLY A 169 17.17 11.17 11.99
N ALA A 170 18.47 11.49 11.94
CA ALA A 170 19.47 10.73 11.19
C ALA A 170 19.64 9.29 11.69
N ALA A 171 19.61 9.05 12.99
CA ALA A 171 19.81 7.72 13.56
C ALA A 171 18.70 6.75 13.11
N HIS A 172 17.43 7.20 13.14
CA HIS A 172 16.29 6.41 12.71
C HIS A 172 16.33 6.18 11.19
N TYR A 173 16.59 7.23 10.41
CA TYR A 173 16.70 7.19 8.96
C TYR A 173 17.78 6.20 8.48
N ASN A 174 18.96 6.26 9.06
CA ASN A 174 20.10 5.42 8.67
C ASN A 174 20.03 3.98 9.21
N ALA A 175 19.06 3.68 10.08
CA ALA A 175 18.88 2.34 10.65
C ALA A 175 18.18 1.38 9.70
N ILE A 176 17.83 1.80 8.48
CA ILE A 176 17.16 0.95 7.49
C ILE A 176 17.93 -0.36 7.27
N ASP A 177 17.18 -1.45 7.21
CA ASP A 177 17.66 -2.79 6.87
C ASP A 177 16.61 -3.42 5.93
N TYR A 178 16.70 -3.10 4.65
CA TYR A 178 15.67 -3.37 3.64
C TYR A 178 15.36 -4.87 3.49
N GLY A 179 14.15 -5.28 3.86
CA GLY A 179 13.73 -6.69 3.91
C GLY A 179 14.37 -7.46 5.06
N GLY A 180 14.85 -6.75 6.08
CA GLY A 180 15.44 -7.30 7.29
C GLY A 180 14.69 -6.85 8.54
N LYS A 181 15.35 -6.09 9.41
CA LYS A 181 14.83 -5.69 10.73
C LYS A 181 13.58 -4.79 10.67
N GLU A 182 13.37 -4.04 9.59
CA GLU A 182 12.13 -3.27 9.43
C GLU A 182 10.88 -4.15 9.38
N LEU A 183 11.02 -5.41 8.94
CA LEU A 183 9.92 -6.37 9.00
C LEU A 183 9.55 -6.69 10.45
N ASP A 184 10.54 -6.79 11.31
CA ASP A 184 10.32 -7.07 12.73
C ASP A 184 9.79 -5.84 13.47
N ASP A 185 10.17 -4.62 13.05
CA ASP A 185 9.58 -3.38 13.55
C ASP A 185 8.06 -3.38 13.35
N VAL A 186 7.63 -3.73 12.13
CA VAL A 186 6.20 -3.80 11.76
C VAL A 186 5.51 -4.97 12.44
N LEU A 187 6.18 -6.12 12.55
CA LEU A 187 5.63 -7.29 13.25
C LEU A 187 5.37 -6.99 14.72
N THR A 188 6.27 -6.26 15.37
CA THR A 188 6.15 -5.88 16.79
C THR A 188 4.94 -4.97 17.05
N ALA A 189 4.40 -4.28 16.05
CA ALA A 189 3.14 -3.53 16.19
C ALA A 189 1.97 -4.42 16.62
N VAL A 190 2.00 -5.72 16.31
CA VAL A 190 1.00 -6.69 16.76
C VAL A 190 1.07 -6.90 18.26
N GLU A 191 2.27 -6.93 18.85
CA GLU A 191 2.44 -7.02 20.30
C GLU A 191 1.86 -5.78 20.99
N TYR A 192 2.06 -4.60 20.42
CA TYR A 192 1.40 -3.39 20.91
C TYR A 192 -0.14 -3.51 20.84
N LEU A 193 -0.69 -4.00 19.74
CA LEU A 193 -2.13 -4.23 19.60
C LEU A 193 -2.66 -5.22 20.65
N HIS A 194 -1.88 -6.22 21.03
CA HIS A 194 -2.26 -7.20 22.08
C HIS A 194 -2.35 -6.56 23.47
N THR A 195 -1.70 -5.41 23.72
CA THR A 195 -1.84 -4.68 24.99
C THR A 195 -3.18 -3.98 25.12
N LEU A 196 -3.93 -3.81 24.02
CA LEU A 196 -5.21 -3.13 23.99
C LEU A 196 -6.34 -4.14 24.26
N SER A 197 -6.91 -4.16 25.44
CA SER A 197 -7.90 -5.15 25.88
C SER A 197 -9.14 -5.23 24.97
N TYR A 198 -9.45 -4.18 24.24
CA TYR A 198 -10.58 -4.10 23.30
C TYR A 198 -10.26 -4.63 21.89
N VAL A 199 -9.00 -4.98 21.60
CA VAL A 199 -8.59 -5.59 20.32
C VAL A 199 -8.68 -7.11 20.41
N ASP A 200 -9.21 -7.74 19.37
CA ASP A 200 -9.22 -9.19 19.23
C ASP A 200 -7.93 -9.68 18.52
N PRO A 201 -7.04 -10.39 19.22
CA PRO A 201 -5.79 -10.89 18.63
C PRO A 201 -6.01 -11.88 17.47
N GLU A 202 -7.18 -12.50 17.38
CA GLU A 202 -7.53 -13.40 16.27
C GLU A 202 -8.09 -12.67 15.03
N ARG A 203 -8.13 -11.33 15.05
CA ARG A 203 -8.66 -10.51 13.96
C ARG A 203 -7.76 -9.33 13.63
N ILE A 204 -6.46 -9.61 13.46
CA ILE A 204 -5.47 -8.59 13.07
C ILE A 204 -5.06 -8.82 11.63
N GLY A 205 -5.21 -7.80 10.80
CA GLY A 205 -4.74 -7.76 9.42
C GLY A 205 -3.54 -6.85 9.24
N ILE A 206 -2.95 -6.92 8.05
CA ILE A 206 -1.87 -6.01 7.64
C ILE A 206 -2.14 -5.49 6.23
N MET A 207 -1.84 -4.22 5.99
CA MET A 207 -1.88 -3.65 4.65
C MET A 207 -0.83 -2.57 4.43
N GLY A 208 -0.46 -2.37 3.16
CA GLY A 208 0.46 -1.31 2.80
C GLY A 208 0.62 -1.12 1.30
N TRP A 209 1.25 0.00 0.93
CA TRP A 209 1.54 0.38 -0.46
C TRP A 209 3.03 0.42 -0.72
N SER A 210 3.43 0.09 -1.97
CA SER A 210 4.82 0.21 -2.38
C SER A 210 5.76 -0.56 -1.47
N HIS A 211 6.70 0.08 -0.80
CA HIS A 211 7.52 -0.55 0.23
C HIS A 211 6.70 -1.09 1.41
N GLY A 212 5.63 -0.38 1.82
CA GLY A 212 4.66 -0.93 2.79
C GLY A 212 3.96 -2.19 2.27
N GLY A 213 3.68 -2.25 0.97
CA GLY A 213 3.19 -3.46 0.29
C GLY A 213 4.22 -4.59 0.27
N PHE A 214 5.50 -4.27 0.10
CA PHE A 214 6.62 -5.21 0.23
C PHE A 214 6.67 -5.83 1.63
N ILE A 215 6.66 -5.01 2.68
CA ILE A 215 6.65 -5.48 4.07
C ILE A 215 5.40 -6.34 4.31
N THR A 216 4.24 -5.90 3.84
CA THR A 216 2.97 -6.64 3.96
C THR A 216 3.05 -8.02 3.30
N ALA A 217 3.52 -8.09 2.05
CA ALA A 217 3.67 -9.36 1.33
C ALA A 217 4.69 -10.29 2.02
N HIS A 218 5.81 -9.73 2.46
CA HIS A 218 6.84 -10.48 3.17
C HIS A 218 6.31 -11.11 4.46
N LEU A 219 5.62 -10.31 5.29
CA LEU A 219 5.06 -10.78 6.55
C LEU A 219 3.89 -11.75 6.36
N ALA A 220 3.10 -11.59 5.28
CA ALA A 220 2.04 -12.54 4.93
C ALA A 220 2.59 -13.92 4.50
N MET A 221 3.77 -13.95 3.91
CA MET A 221 4.44 -15.15 3.42
C MET A 221 5.40 -15.77 4.44
N ARG A 222 5.42 -15.32 5.68
CA ARG A 222 6.11 -16.03 6.77
C ARG A 222 5.30 -17.26 7.17
N LYS A 223 5.97 -18.40 7.40
CA LYS A 223 5.32 -19.65 7.87
C LYS A 223 4.50 -19.43 9.12
N GLU A 224 5.04 -18.63 10.05
CA GLU A 224 4.39 -18.23 11.29
C GLU A 224 4.11 -16.73 11.23
N THR A 225 2.92 -16.37 10.78
CA THR A 225 2.46 -14.99 10.75
C THR A 225 1.31 -14.80 11.75
N PRO A 226 1.30 -13.72 12.56
CA PRO A 226 0.19 -13.44 13.46
C PRO A 226 -1.01 -12.83 12.71
N PHE A 227 -0.82 -12.38 11.46
CA PHE A 227 -1.87 -11.77 10.68
C PHE A 227 -2.87 -12.81 10.15
N LYS A 228 -4.13 -12.39 10.02
CA LYS A 228 -5.23 -13.24 9.52
C LYS A 228 -5.64 -12.90 8.08
N ALA A 229 -5.22 -11.74 7.59
CA ALA A 229 -5.42 -11.30 6.22
C ALA A 229 -4.41 -10.20 5.86
N ALA A 230 -4.01 -10.11 4.61
CA ALA A 230 -3.04 -9.14 4.13
C ALA A 230 -3.50 -8.46 2.83
N ALA A 231 -3.23 -7.16 2.66
CA ALA A 231 -3.47 -6.46 1.40
C ALA A 231 -2.22 -5.67 0.96
N ALA A 232 -1.58 -6.11 -0.10
CA ALA A 232 -0.39 -5.50 -0.67
C ALA A 232 -0.75 -4.76 -1.97
N ILE A 233 -0.61 -3.44 -1.97
CA ILE A 233 -0.98 -2.59 -3.10
C ILE A 233 0.28 -2.04 -3.76
N VAL A 234 0.44 -2.28 -5.07
CA VAL A 234 1.64 -1.95 -5.86
C VAL A 234 2.94 -2.29 -5.11
N PRO A 235 3.08 -3.53 -4.61
CA PRO A 235 4.17 -3.91 -3.73
C PRO A 235 5.50 -4.02 -4.48
N VAL A 236 6.62 -3.73 -3.84
CA VAL A 236 7.92 -4.23 -4.29
C VAL A 236 7.94 -5.75 -4.05
N THR A 237 8.37 -6.54 -5.02
CA THR A 237 8.22 -8.02 -4.95
C THR A 237 9.49 -8.82 -5.20
N ASN A 238 10.40 -8.27 -6.03
CA ASN A 238 11.60 -8.97 -6.48
C ASN A 238 12.80 -8.02 -6.54
N LEU A 239 13.63 -8.00 -5.51
CA LEU A 239 14.76 -7.09 -5.42
C LEU A 239 15.85 -7.37 -6.47
N VAL A 240 15.99 -8.61 -6.91
CA VAL A 240 16.94 -8.96 -7.98
C VAL A 240 16.51 -8.28 -9.28
N PHE A 241 15.22 -8.43 -9.65
CA PHE A 241 14.69 -7.78 -10.85
C PHE A 241 14.63 -6.26 -10.71
N ARG A 242 14.22 -5.77 -9.52
CA ARG A 242 14.11 -4.32 -9.23
C ARG A 242 15.42 -3.59 -9.49
N LEU A 243 16.56 -4.14 -9.06
CA LEU A 243 17.85 -3.52 -9.25
C LEU A 243 18.34 -3.58 -10.70
N SER A 244 17.73 -4.40 -11.57
CA SER A 244 18.05 -4.39 -12.99
C SER A 244 17.52 -3.17 -13.74
N TYR A 245 16.45 -2.53 -13.26
CA TYR A 245 15.85 -1.36 -13.91
C TYR A 245 15.96 -0.04 -13.10
N LYS A 246 16.28 -0.12 -11.81
CA LYS A 246 16.57 1.06 -10.99
C LYS A 246 18.04 1.49 -11.21
N GLY A 247 18.24 2.80 -11.26
CA GLY A 247 19.56 3.36 -11.56
C GLY A 247 20.63 3.11 -10.50
N PRO A 248 21.88 3.46 -10.79
CA PRO A 248 23.05 3.18 -9.95
C PRO A 248 22.95 3.69 -8.51
N GLY A 249 22.35 4.86 -8.30
CA GLY A 249 22.12 5.41 -6.96
C GLY A 249 21.26 4.50 -6.09
N TYR A 250 20.21 3.91 -6.68
CA TYR A 250 19.34 2.98 -6.01
C TYR A 250 20.05 1.65 -5.68
N GLN A 251 20.80 1.11 -6.64
CA GLN A 251 21.62 -0.08 -6.44
C GLN A 251 22.64 0.11 -5.30
N ARG A 252 23.29 1.27 -5.25
CA ARG A 252 24.22 1.60 -4.17
C ARG A 252 23.54 1.65 -2.80
N SER A 253 22.34 2.23 -2.71
CA SER A 253 21.63 2.33 -1.43
C SER A 253 21.33 0.96 -0.81
N TYR A 254 21.22 -0.08 -1.62
CA TYR A 254 21.12 -1.47 -1.14
C TYR A 254 22.49 -2.05 -0.80
N ALA A 255 23.43 -1.96 -1.71
CA ALA A 255 24.76 -2.58 -1.57
C ALA A 255 25.54 -2.06 -0.35
N THR A 256 25.30 -0.80 0.06
CA THR A 256 25.95 -0.18 1.23
C THR A 256 25.32 -0.52 2.55
N GLN A 257 24.12 -1.11 2.61
CA GLN A 257 23.55 -1.60 3.85
C GLN A 257 24.40 -2.77 4.36
N ALA A 258 24.95 -2.64 5.57
CA ALA A 258 25.88 -3.62 6.13
C ALA A 258 25.30 -5.05 6.17
N THR A 259 23.99 -5.18 6.31
CA THR A 259 23.27 -6.46 6.36
C THR A 259 23.05 -7.09 4.97
N ILE A 260 23.18 -6.31 3.87
CA ILE A 260 23.15 -6.80 2.49
C ILE A 260 24.56 -6.99 1.98
N GLY A 261 25.41 -5.96 2.06
CA GLY A 261 26.85 -6.01 1.89
C GLY A 261 27.35 -6.25 0.49
N GLY A 262 26.56 -5.93 -0.56
CA GLY A 262 26.97 -6.04 -1.95
C GLY A 262 25.79 -5.99 -2.94
N LEU A 263 26.11 -6.02 -4.23
CA LEU A 263 25.13 -6.03 -5.33
C LEU A 263 24.50 -7.43 -5.53
N PRO A 264 23.39 -7.56 -6.27
CA PRO A 264 22.71 -8.84 -6.43
C PRO A 264 23.55 -9.98 -7.01
N PHE A 265 24.48 -9.68 -7.89
CA PHE A 265 25.40 -10.68 -8.45
C PHE A 265 26.52 -11.11 -7.48
N GLU A 266 26.78 -10.30 -6.44
CA GLU A 266 27.75 -10.61 -5.37
C GLU A 266 27.08 -11.31 -4.19
N LYS A 267 25.81 -11.02 -3.93
CA LYS A 267 25.02 -11.51 -2.78
C LYS A 267 23.64 -12.04 -3.21
N PRO A 268 23.56 -12.93 -4.21
CA PRO A 268 22.27 -13.35 -4.77
C PRO A 268 21.31 -13.92 -3.73
N ASP A 269 21.82 -14.74 -2.81
CA ASP A 269 21.01 -15.39 -1.78
C ASP A 269 20.36 -14.39 -0.82
N GLU A 270 21.06 -13.28 -0.49
CA GLU A 270 20.52 -12.24 0.38
C GLU A 270 19.37 -11.48 -0.31
N TYR A 271 19.50 -11.19 -1.61
CA TYR A 271 18.42 -10.56 -2.38
C TYR A 271 17.23 -11.48 -2.60
N ILE A 272 17.45 -12.77 -2.84
CA ILE A 272 16.39 -13.77 -2.94
C ILE A 272 15.64 -13.90 -1.61
N LYS A 273 16.37 -14.03 -0.51
CA LYS A 273 15.80 -14.10 0.84
C LYS A 273 14.94 -12.89 1.19
N ARG A 274 15.31 -11.70 0.73
CA ARG A 274 14.62 -10.44 0.98
C ARG A 274 13.53 -10.11 -0.05
N SER A 275 13.20 -11.00 -0.97
CA SER A 275 12.20 -10.77 -2.01
C SER A 275 10.95 -11.62 -1.78
N PRO A 276 9.78 -11.03 -1.52
CA PRO A 276 8.54 -11.78 -1.27
C PRO A 276 8.21 -12.81 -2.35
N LEU A 277 8.53 -12.52 -3.61
CA LEU A 277 8.32 -13.42 -4.74
C LEU A 277 8.83 -14.85 -4.50
N TYR A 278 9.94 -15.00 -3.78
CA TYR A 278 10.57 -16.32 -3.56
C TYR A 278 10.00 -17.06 -2.36
N HIS A 279 9.04 -16.49 -1.64
CA HIS A 279 8.40 -17.05 -0.44
C HIS A 279 6.92 -17.37 -0.62
N VAL A 280 6.38 -17.31 -1.84
CA VAL A 280 4.95 -17.53 -2.12
C VAL A 280 4.48 -18.90 -1.65
N GLU A 281 5.35 -19.91 -1.68
CA GLU A 281 5.05 -21.26 -1.21
C GLU A 281 4.69 -21.33 0.28
N ASP A 282 5.24 -20.41 1.08
CA ASP A 282 5.02 -20.34 2.52
C ASP A 282 3.73 -19.58 2.88
N LEU A 283 3.06 -18.93 1.92
CA LEU A 283 1.79 -18.23 2.15
C LEU A 283 0.73 -19.18 2.70
N ASN A 284 0.18 -18.85 3.87
CA ASN A 284 -0.85 -19.64 4.56
C ASN A 284 -2.05 -18.81 5.05
N ILE A 285 -2.07 -17.51 4.77
CA ILE A 285 -3.19 -16.61 5.04
C ILE A 285 -3.71 -15.97 3.75
N PRO A 286 -4.97 -15.50 3.72
CA PRO A 286 -5.49 -14.76 2.57
C PRO A 286 -4.68 -13.50 2.27
N ILE A 287 -4.40 -13.27 0.98
CA ILE A 287 -3.74 -12.05 0.51
C ILE A 287 -4.49 -11.43 -0.67
N LEU A 288 -4.69 -10.11 -0.60
CA LEU A 288 -5.16 -9.28 -1.70
C LEU A 288 -3.95 -8.55 -2.32
N VAL A 289 -3.80 -8.60 -3.64
CA VAL A 289 -2.73 -7.88 -4.35
C VAL A 289 -3.33 -7.06 -5.48
N HIS A 290 -3.12 -5.74 -5.44
CA HIS A 290 -3.50 -4.80 -6.49
C HIS A 290 -2.27 -4.21 -7.16
N VAL A 291 -2.26 -4.22 -8.49
CA VAL A 291 -1.14 -3.71 -9.30
C VAL A 291 -1.66 -2.89 -10.48
N ALA A 292 -0.82 -2.01 -11.05
CA ALA A 292 -1.16 -1.18 -12.19
C ALA A 292 -0.19 -1.41 -13.35
N THR A 293 -0.70 -1.54 -14.59
CA THR A 293 0.14 -1.87 -15.76
C THR A 293 1.10 -0.76 -16.15
N ASN A 294 0.78 0.49 -15.83
CA ASN A 294 1.60 1.67 -16.12
C ASN A 294 2.33 2.21 -14.87
N ASP A 295 2.53 1.39 -13.85
CA ASP A 295 3.30 1.79 -12.68
C ASP A 295 4.76 2.05 -13.08
N GLN A 296 5.26 3.28 -12.79
CA GLN A 296 6.60 3.71 -13.10
C GLN A 296 7.57 3.60 -11.91
N ASP A 297 7.04 3.38 -10.71
CA ASP A 297 7.85 3.23 -9.51
C ASP A 297 8.18 1.77 -9.22
N VAL A 298 7.17 0.91 -9.22
CA VAL A 298 7.33 -0.53 -9.22
C VAL A 298 6.95 -1.02 -10.62
N ASN A 299 7.94 -1.49 -11.38
CA ASN A 299 7.70 -1.92 -12.75
C ASN A 299 6.66 -3.04 -12.76
N TYR A 300 5.64 -2.90 -13.60
CA TYR A 300 4.55 -3.89 -13.70
C TYR A 300 5.06 -5.32 -13.89
N VAL A 301 6.16 -5.52 -14.62
CA VAL A 301 6.73 -6.87 -14.81
C VAL A 301 7.23 -7.47 -13.50
N GLU A 302 7.72 -6.65 -12.57
CA GLU A 302 8.06 -7.09 -11.21
C GLU A 302 6.81 -7.63 -10.48
N ASP A 303 5.75 -6.85 -10.46
CA ASP A 303 4.48 -7.22 -9.83
C ASP A 303 3.78 -8.39 -10.52
N GLN A 304 3.85 -8.45 -11.84
CA GLN A 304 3.29 -9.53 -12.65
C GLN A 304 3.86 -10.90 -12.25
N GLN A 305 5.15 -10.97 -11.93
CA GLN A 305 5.79 -12.21 -11.46
C GLN A 305 5.13 -12.71 -10.17
N LEU A 306 4.89 -11.82 -9.21
CA LEU A 306 4.20 -12.18 -7.97
C LEU A 306 2.75 -12.61 -8.23
N VAL A 307 2.01 -11.84 -9.03
CA VAL A 307 0.60 -12.14 -9.36
C VAL A 307 0.47 -13.51 -10.03
N TRP A 308 1.34 -13.82 -10.97
CA TRP A 308 1.31 -15.13 -11.64
C TRP A 308 1.66 -16.27 -10.71
N LYS A 309 2.69 -16.11 -9.89
CA LYS A 309 3.10 -17.13 -8.93
C LYS A 309 2.02 -17.40 -7.87
N LEU A 310 1.39 -16.36 -7.37
CA LEU A 310 0.25 -16.47 -6.45
C LEU A 310 -0.93 -17.22 -7.09
N ARG A 311 -1.31 -16.85 -8.32
CA ARG A 311 -2.40 -17.52 -9.05
C ARG A 311 -2.10 -19.00 -9.34
N ALA A 312 -0.84 -19.33 -9.58
CA ALA A 312 -0.42 -20.69 -9.88
C ALA A 312 -0.34 -21.58 -8.64
N LEU A 313 0.18 -21.06 -7.53
CA LEU A 313 0.52 -21.84 -6.35
C LEU A 313 -0.47 -21.71 -5.18
N LYS A 314 -1.19 -20.57 -5.09
CA LYS A 314 -2.06 -20.22 -3.96
C LYS A 314 -3.41 -19.64 -4.41
N PRO A 315 -4.08 -20.23 -5.42
CA PRO A 315 -5.32 -19.65 -5.98
C PRO A 315 -6.46 -19.53 -4.96
N GLU A 316 -6.45 -20.35 -3.92
CA GLU A 316 -7.46 -20.32 -2.84
C GLU A 316 -7.22 -19.24 -1.79
N LEU A 317 -6.00 -18.72 -1.69
CA LEU A 317 -5.61 -17.69 -0.73
C LEU A 317 -5.39 -16.33 -1.39
N ALA A 318 -5.08 -16.29 -2.68
CA ALA A 318 -4.71 -15.05 -3.36
C ALA A 318 -5.88 -14.45 -4.16
N GLU A 319 -6.28 -13.24 -3.80
CA GLU A 319 -7.11 -12.39 -4.62
C GLU A 319 -6.22 -11.33 -5.29
N THR A 320 -6.24 -11.27 -6.62
CA THR A 320 -5.36 -10.37 -7.37
C THR A 320 -6.15 -9.54 -8.37
N LYS A 321 -5.86 -8.24 -8.47
CA LYS A 321 -6.45 -7.34 -9.45
C LYS A 321 -5.36 -6.55 -10.17
N ILE A 322 -5.42 -6.56 -11.50
CA ILE A 322 -4.57 -5.76 -12.37
C ILE A 322 -5.44 -4.61 -12.88
N TYR A 323 -5.01 -3.38 -12.62
CA TYR A 323 -5.61 -2.15 -13.17
C TYR A 323 -4.84 -1.76 -14.41
N VAL A 324 -5.57 -1.66 -15.54
CA VAL A 324 -4.97 -1.36 -16.84
C VAL A 324 -4.92 0.14 -17.01
N ASP A 325 -3.72 0.68 -17.12
CA ASP A 325 -3.40 2.08 -17.41
C ASP A 325 -4.25 3.10 -16.63
N PRO A 326 -4.33 2.98 -15.28
CA PRO A 326 -5.06 3.96 -14.50
C PRO A 326 -4.51 5.37 -14.73
N ALA A 327 -5.41 6.35 -14.74
CA ALA A 327 -5.04 7.74 -15.00
C ALA A 327 -3.98 8.24 -13.98
N PRO A 328 -2.99 9.06 -14.42
CA PRO A 328 -1.98 9.58 -13.53
C PRO A 328 -2.56 10.50 -12.45
N TRP A 329 -1.88 10.57 -11.31
CA TRP A 329 -2.18 11.49 -10.23
C TRP A 329 -0.92 12.26 -9.82
N GLY A 330 -0.92 13.57 -9.99
CA GLY A 330 0.27 14.39 -9.80
C GLY A 330 1.41 13.96 -10.73
N ALA A 331 2.58 13.69 -10.17
CA ALA A 331 3.74 13.19 -10.89
C ALA A 331 3.75 11.64 -11.01
N SER A 332 2.86 10.95 -10.30
CA SER A 332 2.80 9.49 -10.27
C SER A 332 1.94 8.95 -11.40
N VAL A 333 2.47 7.98 -12.11
CA VAL A 333 1.76 7.24 -13.16
C VAL A 333 1.59 5.80 -12.69
N GLY A 334 0.35 5.37 -12.49
CA GLY A 334 0.00 4.04 -12.00
C GLY A 334 0.22 3.83 -10.51
N HIS A 335 1.35 4.22 -9.95
CA HIS A 335 1.74 3.91 -8.57
C HIS A 335 0.82 4.49 -7.49
N ALA A 336 0.19 5.65 -7.74
CA ALA A 336 -0.71 6.29 -6.78
C ALA A 336 -2.20 6.13 -7.14
N PHE A 337 -2.57 5.18 -8.02
CA PHE A 337 -3.93 5.06 -8.53
C PHE A 337 -5.00 4.91 -7.43
N SER A 338 -4.66 4.33 -6.29
CA SER A 338 -5.55 4.08 -5.16
C SER A 338 -5.36 5.04 -3.98
N ARG A 339 -4.52 6.08 -4.11
CA ARG A 339 -4.20 7.04 -3.04
C ARG A 339 -4.34 8.50 -3.46
N ARG A 340 -5.34 8.80 -4.28
CA ARG A 340 -5.58 10.14 -4.80
C ARG A 340 -6.31 10.98 -3.77
N VAL A 341 -5.61 11.93 -3.18
CA VAL A 341 -6.10 12.85 -2.14
C VAL A 341 -5.65 14.26 -2.48
N ASP A 342 -6.56 15.22 -2.43
CA ASP A 342 -6.20 16.63 -2.57
C ASP A 342 -5.37 17.05 -1.34
N PRO A 343 -4.12 17.52 -1.51
CA PRO A 343 -3.24 17.82 -0.38
C PRO A 343 -3.66 19.05 0.42
N LYS A 344 -4.57 19.89 -0.10
CA LYS A 344 -5.07 21.08 0.58
C LYS A 344 -6.30 20.79 1.41
N THR A 345 -7.25 20.06 0.85
CA THR A 345 -8.52 19.73 1.52
C THR A 345 -8.43 18.45 2.34
N LEU A 346 -7.49 17.56 2.03
CA LEU A 346 -7.35 16.19 2.54
C LEU A 346 -8.58 15.35 2.21
N GLU A 347 -9.25 15.64 1.11
CA GLU A 347 -10.38 14.85 0.62
C GLU A 347 -9.94 13.92 -0.50
N ARG A 348 -10.61 12.78 -0.60
CA ARG A 348 -10.37 11.81 -1.69
C ARG A 348 -10.73 12.44 -3.02
N VAL A 349 -9.88 12.24 -4.02
CA VAL A 349 -10.16 12.56 -5.43
C VAL A 349 -10.37 11.24 -6.15
N ASP A 350 -11.57 10.72 -6.03
CA ASP A 350 -11.89 9.37 -6.49
C ASP A 350 -11.81 9.26 -8.03
N SER A 351 -11.19 8.19 -8.47
CA SER A 351 -11.28 7.64 -9.83
C SER A 351 -12.00 6.30 -9.79
N PRO A 352 -12.50 5.76 -10.91
CA PRO A 352 -13.11 4.44 -10.94
C PRO A 352 -12.21 3.34 -10.36
N GLU A 353 -10.90 3.41 -10.65
CA GLU A 353 -9.92 2.44 -10.18
C GLU A 353 -9.68 2.57 -8.66
N GLN A 354 -9.63 3.81 -8.14
CA GLN A 354 -9.49 4.03 -6.70
C GLN A 354 -10.71 3.50 -5.94
N ILE A 355 -11.92 3.79 -6.42
CA ILE A 355 -13.17 3.30 -5.84
C ILE A 355 -13.20 1.77 -5.85
N ASP A 356 -12.92 1.13 -7.00
CA ASP A 356 -12.90 -0.34 -7.11
C ASP A 356 -11.84 -0.96 -6.19
N SER A 357 -10.64 -0.37 -6.14
CA SER A 357 -9.54 -0.86 -5.30
C SER A 357 -9.92 -0.85 -3.81
N TRP A 358 -10.50 0.25 -3.32
CA TRP A 358 -10.92 0.36 -1.93
C TRP A 358 -12.12 -0.52 -1.60
N ASN A 359 -13.11 -0.60 -2.48
CA ASN A 359 -14.25 -1.48 -2.28
C ASN A 359 -13.81 -2.95 -2.17
N ARG A 360 -12.87 -3.41 -3.03
CA ARG A 360 -12.30 -4.75 -2.92
C ARG A 360 -11.54 -4.94 -1.62
N THR A 361 -10.72 -3.96 -1.24
CA THR A 361 -9.94 -4.00 0.00
C THR A 361 -10.85 -4.13 1.22
N TRP A 362 -11.93 -3.33 1.28
CA TRP A 362 -12.87 -3.41 2.40
C TRP A 362 -13.66 -4.71 2.42
N VAL A 363 -14.20 -5.15 1.27
CA VAL A 363 -14.91 -6.44 1.18
C VAL A 363 -14.01 -7.60 1.59
N PHE A 364 -12.73 -7.58 1.16
CA PHE A 364 -11.74 -8.58 1.53
C PHE A 364 -11.51 -8.61 3.06
N PHE A 365 -11.21 -7.48 3.67
CA PHE A 365 -10.98 -7.44 5.11
C PHE A 365 -12.25 -7.68 5.93
N GLU A 366 -13.42 -7.22 5.48
CA GLU A 366 -14.70 -7.52 6.13
C GLU A 366 -15.00 -9.02 6.15
N TRP A 367 -14.66 -9.72 5.08
CA TRP A 367 -14.82 -11.17 5.02
C TRP A 367 -13.92 -11.90 6.02
N TRP A 368 -12.65 -11.51 6.10
CA TRP A 368 -11.67 -12.23 6.89
C TRP A 368 -11.57 -11.76 8.34
N LEU A 369 -11.73 -10.47 8.60
CA LEU A 369 -11.54 -9.88 9.93
C LEU A 369 -12.87 -9.54 10.63
N ARG A 370 -13.98 -9.44 9.91
CA ARG A 370 -15.32 -9.18 10.45
C ARG A 370 -15.37 -8.02 11.45
N PRO A 371 -14.99 -6.80 11.07
CA PRO A 371 -14.87 -5.66 11.97
C PRO A 371 -16.20 -5.24 12.59
N TYR A 372 -17.33 -5.61 11.98
CA TYR A 372 -18.68 -5.33 12.45
C TYR A 372 -19.12 -6.27 13.61
N GLU A 373 -18.45 -7.41 13.80
CA GLU A 373 -18.76 -8.33 14.90
C GLU A 373 -18.20 -7.79 16.21
N ASP A 374 -19.07 -7.64 17.20
CA ASP A 374 -18.68 -7.34 18.57
C ASP A 374 -18.62 -8.65 19.38
N ARG A 375 -17.45 -9.27 19.40
CA ARG A 375 -17.21 -10.54 20.10
C ARG A 375 -17.17 -10.41 21.62
N SER A 376 -17.28 -9.20 22.16
CA SER A 376 -17.49 -8.97 23.59
C SER A 376 -18.92 -9.34 24.01
N LYS A 377 -19.85 -9.47 23.06
CA LYS A 377 -21.25 -9.85 23.27
C LYS A 377 -21.47 -11.29 22.84
N PRO A 378 -22.38 -12.02 23.51
CA PRO A 378 -22.77 -13.35 23.04
C PRO A 378 -23.32 -13.26 21.61
N ALA A 379 -23.05 -14.26 20.81
CA ALA A 379 -23.61 -14.35 19.46
C ALA A 379 -25.14 -14.22 19.53
N PRO A 380 -25.77 -13.45 18.64
CA PRO A 380 -27.23 -13.37 18.61
C PRO A 380 -27.78 -14.79 18.48
N LYS A 381 -28.69 -15.17 19.37
CA LYS A 381 -29.39 -16.45 19.24
C LYS A 381 -30.12 -16.44 17.89
N VAL A 382 -29.69 -17.29 16.99
CA VAL A 382 -30.43 -17.54 15.75
C VAL A 382 -31.82 -17.96 16.19
N ALA A 383 -32.83 -17.14 15.90
CA ALA A 383 -34.22 -17.52 16.15
C ALA A 383 -34.43 -18.82 15.35
N THR A 384 -34.60 -19.92 16.06
CA THR A 384 -35.10 -21.15 15.44
C THR A 384 -36.44 -20.80 14.84
N ALA A 385 -36.57 -20.98 13.54
CA ALA A 385 -37.83 -20.80 12.85
C ALA A 385 -38.91 -21.57 13.63
N PRO A 386 -40.07 -20.95 13.93
CA PRO A 386 -41.14 -21.68 14.58
C PRO A 386 -41.50 -22.88 13.73
N GLY A 387 -41.52 -24.03 14.35
CA GLY A 387 -41.60 -25.39 13.85
C GLY A 387 -42.25 -25.60 12.48
N GLN A 388 -41.53 -26.35 11.66
CA GLN A 388 -42.15 -27.21 10.64
C GLN A 388 -42.59 -28.49 11.30
#